data_3b705ce1160bd606f692d61805f420f1
#
_entry.id   3b705ce1160bd606f692d61805f420f1
#
_cell.length_a   1.000
_cell.length_b   1.000
_cell.length_c   1.000
_cell.angle_alpha   90.00
_cell.angle_beta   90.00
_cell.angle_gamma   90.00
#
_symmetry.space_group_name_H-M   'P 1'
#
loop_
_entity.id
_entity.type
_entity.pdbx_description
1 polymer ?
#
loop_
_entity_poly.entity_id
_entity_poly.type
_entity_poly.pdbx_seq_one_letter_code
_entity_poly.pdbx_strand_id
1 'polypeptide(L)'
;MTTRKPKGFLGWHQRGYLPHHDMPDATQLVTFRLNDAMPASRRSEWEALLRIEGDRERRTKLEEYLDRGLGECWLRQPRIADLVEGALRFFDGQRYRLGAWAVMPNHIHVLVEVWETPLARLLKSWKGFTARAANKLLGHEGAFWERDYWDTRIRDEQQLQKAVRYVEANPLKASLVLEAKAWQWSSARFQDEFGVLRMPQSNVGANGAQGGAPTSKSA
;
A
#
# COMPACT_ATOMS: atom_id res chain seq x y z
N MET A 1 29.83 -16.34 -11.58
CA MET A 1 28.87 -15.48 -12.26
C MET A 1 28.51 -14.34 -11.32
N THR A 2 29.07 -13.16 -11.51
CA THR A 2 28.75 -11.96 -10.73
C THR A 2 27.41 -11.43 -11.19
N THR A 3 26.35 -11.72 -10.44
CA THR A 3 25.03 -11.14 -10.70
C THR A 3 25.10 -9.65 -10.43
N ARG A 4 25.14 -8.87 -11.48
CA ARG A 4 25.12 -7.41 -11.44
C ARG A 4 23.82 -7.00 -10.74
N LYS A 5 23.92 -6.41 -9.53
CA LYS A 5 22.75 -5.90 -8.81
C LYS A 5 21.97 -4.95 -9.74
N PRO A 6 20.68 -5.14 -9.95
CA PRO A 6 19.87 -4.23 -10.76
C PRO A 6 19.97 -2.80 -10.21
N LYS A 7 20.00 -1.81 -11.10
CA LYS A 7 20.23 -0.42 -10.74
C LYS A 7 19.14 0.11 -9.80
N GLY A 8 19.55 0.49 -8.59
CA GLY A 8 18.69 1.12 -7.59
C GLY A 8 18.15 0.20 -6.51
N PHE A 9 18.35 -1.11 -6.61
CA PHE A 9 17.99 -2.08 -5.57
C PHE A 9 19.12 -2.22 -4.53
N LEU A 10 18.76 -2.20 -3.25
CA LEU A 10 19.72 -2.22 -2.13
C LEU A 10 19.95 -3.62 -1.56
N GLY A 11 19.10 -4.61 -1.87
CA GLY A 11 19.09 -5.91 -1.22
C GLY A 11 18.57 -5.82 0.22
N TRP A 12 19.10 -6.62 1.11
CA TRP A 12 18.83 -6.48 2.55
C TRP A 12 19.51 -5.21 3.08
N HIS A 13 18.72 -4.33 3.69
CA HIS A 13 19.22 -3.08 4.29
C HIS A 13 18.36 -2.69 5.48
N GLN A 14 18.92 -1.87 6.38
CA GLN A 14 18.19 -1.27 7.49
C GLN A 14 17.90 0.20 7.17
N ARG A 15 16.67 0.60 7.45
CA ARG A 15 16.26 2.00 7.43
C ARG A 15 15.33 2.23 8.63
N GLY A 16 15.76 3.10 9.54
CA GLY A 16 15.04 3.27 10.81
C GLY A 16 15.19 2.04 11.71
N TYR A 17 14.08 1.48 12.18
CA TYR A 17 14.05 0.38 13.16
C TYR A 17 13.88 -1.01 12.53
N LEU A 18 13.68 -1.09 11.22
CA LEU A 18 13.25 -2.32 10.57
C LEU A 18 14.19 -2.73 9.44
N PRO A 19 14.45 -4.04 9.29
CA PRO A 19 15.12 -4.56 8.10
C PRO A 19 14.16 -4.52 6.91
N HIS A 20 14.67 -4.13 5.75
CA HIS A 20 13.97 -4.11 4.48
C HIS A 20 14.63 -5.04 3.48
N HIS A 21 13.81 -5.63 2.61
CA HIS A 21 14.28 -6.44 1.50
C HIS A 21 13.93 -5.75 0.17
N ASP A 22 14.95 -5.41 -0.62
CA ASP A 22 14.78 -4.65 -1.86
C ASP A 22 15.46 -5.39 -3.01
N MET A 23 14.69 -6.18 -3.72
CA MET A 23 15.14 -7.01 -4.86
C MET A 23 14.10 -6.93 -5.99
N PRO A 24 14.51 -6.98 -7.27
CA PRO A 24 13.57 -7.10 -8.38
C PRO A 24 12.81 -8.42 -8.31
N ASP A 25 11.65 -8.45 -8.90
CA ASP A 25 10.75 -9.62 -8.99
C ASP A 25 10.38 -10.21 -7.62
N ALA A 26 10.47 -9.38 -6.56
CA ALA A 26 10.12 -9.79 -5.22
C ALA A 26 8.66 -9.42 -4.92
N THR A 27 7.88 -10.39 -4.44
CA THR A 27 6.58 -10.13 -3.84
C THR A 27 6.75 -9.78 -2.38
N GLN A 28 6.16 -8.66 -1.96
CA GLN A 28 6.28 -8.14 -0.61
C GLN A 28 4.93 -7.73 -0.04
N LEU A 29 4.67 -8.15 1.19
CA LEU A 29 3.59 -7.61 2.00
C LEU A 29 4.09 -6.37 2.71
N VAL A 30 3.46 -5.24 2.47
CA VAL A 30 3.86 -3.93 2.98
C VAL A 30 2.75 -3.34 3.83
N THR A 31 3.12 -2.76 4.97
CA THR A 31 2.22 -1.97 5.81
C THR A 31 2.81 -0.58 6.04
N PHE A 32 2.04 0.46 5.77
CA PHE A 32 2.40 1.85 6.08
C PHE A 32 1.20 2.61 6.64
N ARG A 33 1.44 3.62 7.46
CA ARG A 33 0.43 4.25 8.30
C ARG A 33 0.42 5.76 8.19
N LEU A 34 -0.68 6.37 8.62
CA LEU A 34 -0.74 7.82 8.84
C LEU A 34 0.29 8.24 9.90
N ASN A 35 0.77 9.47 9.81
CA ASN A 35 1.77 10.02 10.73
C ASN A 35 1.25 10.09 12.16
N ASP A 36 -0.03 10.34 12.34
CA ASP A 36 -0.73 10.47 13.62
C ASP A 36 -1.37 9.17 14.14
N ALA A 37 -1.23 8.05 13.40
CA ALA A 37 -1.70 6.74 13.83
C ALA A 37 -1.05 6.27 15.15
N MET A 38 0.02 6.97 15.55
CA MET A 38 0.67 6.84 16.85
C MET A 38 0.73 8.22 17.52
N PRO A 39 -0.30 8.58 18.31
CA PRO A 39 -0.33 9.85 19.03
C PRO A 39 0.86 10.00 19.97
N ALA A 40 1.38 11.22 20.10
CA ALA A 40 2.51 11.53 21.00
C ALA A 40 2.24 11.10 22.44
N SER A 41 0.98 11.18 22.90
CA SER A 41 0.53 10.75 24.23
C SER A 41 0.68 9.24 24.48
N ARG A 42 0.87 8.43 23.44
CA ARG A 42 1.05 6.96 23.53
C ARG A 42 2.40 6.49 23.03
N ARG A 43 3.36 7.38 22.95
CA ARG A 43 4.70 7.08 22.45
C ARG A 43 5.39 5.97 23.25
N SER A 44 5.27 5.97 24.58
CA SER A 44 5.85 4.94 25.44
C SER A 44 5.27 3.53 25.16
N GLU A 45 3.96 3.44 24.89
CA GLU A 45 3.31 2.18 24.52
C GLU A 45 3.90 1.65 23.21
N TRP A 46 4.04 2.50 22.21
CA TRP A 46 4.62 2.14 20.94
C TRP A 46 6.09 1.70 21.05
N GLU A 47 6.90 2.44 21.80
CA GLU A 47 8.29 2.09 22.04
C GLU A 47 8.43 0.74 22.76
N ALA A 48 7.50 0.42 23.68
CA ALA A 48 7.45 -0.90 24.31
C ALA A 48 7.15 -2.01 23.30
N LEU A 49 6.21 -1.79 22.35
CA LEU A 49 5.92 -2.72 21.28
C LEU A 49 7.13 -2.96 20.37
N LEU A 50 7.90 -1.94 20.05
CA LEU A 50 9.11 -2.07 19.23
C LEU A 50 10.22 -2.90 19.90
N ARG A 51 10.23 -2.99 21.25
CA ARG A 51 11.21 -3.78 22.03
C ARG A 51 10.83 -5.26 22.17
N ILE A 52 9.65 -5.67 21.74
CA ILE A 52 9.24 -7.08 21.78
C ILE A 52 10.25 -7.92 20.99
N GLU A 53 10.85 -8.91 21.63
CA GLU A 53 11.70 -9.90 20.98
C GLU A 53 10.84 -10.81 20.10
N GLY A 54 11.33 -11.13 18.92
CA GLY A 54 10.58 -11.96 17.97
C GLY A 54 9.74 -11.15 16.97
N ASP A 55 10.17 -11.16 15.70
CA ASP A 55 9.56 -10.37 14.62
C ASP A 55 8.07 -10.66 14.43
N ARG A 56 7.65 -11.92 14.60
CA ARG A 56 6.25 -12.32 14.41
C ARG A 56 5.34 -11.72 15.50
N GLU A 57 5.74 -11.85 16.76
CA GLU A 57 4.95 -11.33 17.88
C GLU A 57 4.89 -9.80 17.85
N ARG A 58 6.04 -9.16 17.67
CA ARG A 58 6.13 -7.71 17.53
C ARG A 58 5.19 -7.20 16.45
N ARG A 59 5.19 -7.82 15.27
CA ARG A 59 4.31 -7.47 14.16
C ARG A 59 2.84 -7.58 14.55
N THR A 60 2.43 -8.72 15.12
CA THR A 60 1.05 -8.94 15.56
C THR A 60 0.60 -7.85 16.54
N LYS A 61 1.46 -7.50 17.51
CA LYS A 61 1.14 -6.45 18.49
C LYS A 61 1.07 -5.05 17.88
N LEU A 62 1.92 -4.75 16.91
CA LEU A 62 1.87 -3.48 16.18
C LEU A 62 0.60 -3.36 15.33
N GLU A 63 0.16 -4.46 14.72
CA GLU A 63 -1.10 -4.53 13.98
C GLU A 63 -2.32 -4.35 14.88
N GLU A 64 -2.40 -5.10 16.00
CA GLU A 64 -3.43 -4.91 17.03
C GLU A 64 -3.50 -3.45 17.53
N TYR A 65 -2.34 -2.79 17.62
CA TYR A 65 -2.28 -1.37 17.99
C TYR A 65 -2.90 -0.48 16.90
N LEU A 66 -2.56 -0.69 15.64
CA LEU A 66 -3.09 0.08 14.52
C LEU A 66 -4.60 -0.13 14.35
N ASP A 67 -5.10 -1.35 14.57
CA ASP A 67 -6.52 -1.70 14.48
C ASP A 67 -7.39 -0.99 15.54
N ARG A 68 -6.79 -0.43 16.61
CA ARG A 68 -7.50 0.44 17.55
C ARG A 68 -8.00 1.73 16.92
N GLY A 69 -7.52 2.09 15.71
CA GLY A 69 -7.95 3.27 14.99
C GLY A 69 -7.60 4.57 15.70
N LEU A 70 -6.39 4.68 16.24
CA LEU A 70 -5.90 5.90 16.87
C LEU A 70 -5.51 6.95 15.83
N GLY A 71 -5.50 8.23 16.22
CA GLY A 71 -5.28 9.38 15.35
C GLY A 71 -6.58 9.82 14.66
N GLU A 72 -6.46 10.71 13.70
CA GLU A 72 -7.60 11.31 12.98
C GLU A 72 -8.28 10.33 12.00
N CYS A 73 -7.64 9.21 11.71
CA CYS A 73 -8.21 8.18 10.84
C CYS A 73 -8.71 8.74 9.49
N TRP A 74 -7.95 9.65 8.86
CA TRP A 74 -8.33 10.33 7.63
C TRP A 74 -8.76 9.40 6.50
N LEU A 75 -8.26 8.15 6.51
CA LEU A 75 -8.62 7.15 5.50
C LEU A 75 -10.04 6.58 5.69
N ARG A 76 -10.79 6.95 6.74
CA ARG A 76 -12.23 6.69 6.86
C ARG A 76 -13.07 7.55 5.92
N GLN A 77 -12.53 8.69 5.50
CA GLN A 77 -13.25 9.56 4.57
C GLN A 77 -13.21 8.95 3.16
N PRO A 78 -14.37 8.66 2.53
CA PRO A 78 -14.42 7.98 1.24
C PRO A 78 -13.52 8.63 0.18
N ARG A 79 -13.58 9.96 0.05
CA ARG A 79 -12.76 10.72 -0.90
C ARG A 79 -11.25 10.55 -0.72
N ILE A 80 -10.80 10.29 0.52
CA ILE A 80 -9.36 10.08 0.82
C ILE A 80 -9.00 8.62 0.57
N ALA A 81 -9.85 7.68 0.96
CA ALA A 81 -9.64 6.27 0.69
C ALA A 81 -9.65 5.97 -0.81
N ASP A 82 -10.59 6.56 -1.58
CA ASP A 82 -10.65 6.47 -3.04
C ASP A 82 -9.39 7.01 -3.71
N LEU A 83 -8.90 8.18 -3.25
CA LEU A 83 -7.64 8.76 -3.71
C LEU A 83 -6.46 7.81 -3.49
N VAL A 84 -6.38 7.22 -2.30
CA VAL A 84 -5.28 6.32 -1.94
C VAL A 84 -5.36 5.01 -2.72
N GLU A 85 -6.52 4.38 -2.77
CA GLU A 85 -6.72 3.17 -3.56
C GLU A 85 -6.46 3.41 -5.05
N GLY A 86 -6.95 4.52 -5.58
CA GLY A 86 -6.68 4.93 -6.96
C GLY A 86 -5.18 5.05 -7.23
N ALA A 87 -4.41 5.63 -6.32
CA ALA A 87 -2.95 5.75 -6.44
C ALA A 87 -2.24 4.39 -6.41
N LEU A 88 -2.68 3.45 -5.57
CA LEU A 88 -2.15 2.08 -5.54
C LEU A 88 -2.38 1.37 -6.89
N ARG A 89 -3.57 1.53 -7.47
CA ARG A 89 -3.98 0.83 -8.70
C ARG A 89 -3.46 1.46 -9.99
N PHE A 90 -3.02 2.73 -9.95
CA PHE A 90 -2.75 3.52 -11.16
C PHE A 90 -1.69 2.92 -12.09
N PHE A 91 -0.63 2.32 -11.55
CA PHE A 91 0.43 1.69 -12.33
C PHE A 91 0.45 0.15 -12.20
N ASP A 92 -0.64 -0.43 -11.70
CA ASP A 92 -0.78 -1.89 -11.65
C ASP A 92 -0.73 -2.47 -13.07
N GLY A 93 0.02 -3.57 -13.24
CA GLY A 93 0.28 -4.17 -14.55
C GLY A 93 1.28 -3.42 -15.43
N GLN A 94 1.83 -2.26 -14.99
CA GLN A 94 2.81 -1.47 -15.74
C GLN A 94 4.16 -1.37 -15.04
N ARG A 95 4.18 -1.10 -13.72
CA ARG A 95 5.40 -0.93 -12.93
C ARG A 95 5.55 -1.96 -11.81
N TYR A 96 4.47 -2.56 -11.44
CA TYR A 96 4.31 -3.57 -10.40
C TYR A 96 3.02 -4.33 -10.63
N ARG A 97 2.82 -5.40 -9.89
CA ARG A 97 1.54 -6.12 -9.82
C ARG A 97 1.01 -6.10 -8.38
N LEU A 98 -0.23 -5.66 -8.22
CA LEU A 98 -0.94 -5.77 -6.95
C LEU A 98 -1.49 -7.20 -6.79
N GLY A 99 -1.19 -7.83 -5.65
CA GLY A 99 -1.74 -9.12 -5.27
C GLY A 99 -2.96 -8.99 -4.35
N ALA A 100 -2.90 -8.04 -3.41
CA ALA A 100 -4.00 -7.72 -2.49
C ALA A 100 -3.76 -6.35 -1.84
N TRP A 101 -4.84 -5.70 -1.39
CA TRP A 101 -4.74 -4.48 -0.57
C TRP A 101 -5.95 -4.31 0.35
N ALA A 102 -5.75 -3.55 1.42
CA ALA A 102 -6.81 -3.02 2.27
C ALA A 102 -6.40 -1.63 2.78
N VAL A 103 -7.22 -0.62 2.47
CA VAL A 103 -7.07 0.73 3.01
C VAL A 103 -7.86 0.78 4.31
N MET A 104 -7.16 0.69 5.44
CA MET A 104 -7.72 0.75 6.79
C MET A 104 -7.86 2.20 7.26
N PRO A 105 -8.57 2.50 8.35
CA PRO A 105 -8.81 3.87 8.80
C PRO A 105 -7.58 4.75 8.98
N ASN A 106 -6.44 4.19 9.41
CA ASN A 106 -5.21 4.92 9.71
C ASN A 106 -3.94 4.27 9.15
N HIS A 107 -4.06 3.17 8.41
CA HIS A 107 -2.93 2.46 7.79
C HIS A 107 -3.38 1.70 6.54
N ILE A 108 -2.43 1.13 5.83
CA ILE A 108 -2.66 0.36 4.61
C ILE A 108 -1.86 -0.93 4.67
N HIS A 109 -2.50 -2.01 4.26
CA HIS A 109 -1.83 -3.24 3.88
C HIS A 109 -1.85 -3.38 2.36
N VAL A 110 -0.71 -3.70 1.76
CA VAL A 110 -0.63 -3.96 0.33
C VAL A 110 0.35 -5.11 0.07
N LEU A 111 -0.09 -6.05 -0.74
CA LEU A 111 0.73 -7.11 -1.29
C LEU A 111 1.09 -6.72 -2.73
N VAL A 112 2.38 -6.54 -3.00
CA VAL A 112 2.87 -6.03 -4.27
C VAL A 112 4.08 -6.82 -4.76
N GLU A 113 4.07 -7.21 -6.02
CA GLU A 113 5.23 -7.72 -6.74
C GLU A 113 5.91 -6.55 -7.43
N VAL A 114 7.15 -6.26 -7.04
CA VAL A 114 7.95 -5.19 -7.64
C VAL A 114 8.77 -5.73 -8.80
N TRP A 115 8.82 -4.99 -9.89
CA TRP A 115 9.59 -5.36 -11.08
C TRP A 115 10.91 -4.56 -11.12
N GLU A 116 11.00 -3.58 -12.04
CA GLU A 116 12.19 -2.76 -12.21
C GLU A 116 12.31 -1.59 -11.22
N THR A 117 11.19 -1.23 -10.58
CA THR A 117 11.15 -0.08 -9.66
C THR A 117 11.27 -0.58 -8.22
N PRO A 118 12.33 -0.19 -7.49
CA PRO A 118 12.50 -0.54 -6.08
C PRO A 118 11.29 -0.16 -5.21
N LEU A 119 10.95 -1.02 -4.24
CA LEU A 119 9.81 -0.80 -3.34
C LEU A 119 9.83 0.58 -2.68
N ALA A 120 11.00 1.02 -2.21
CA ALA A 120 11.15 2.33 -1.57
C ALA A 120 10.77 3.50 -2.51
N ARG A 121 11.00 3.36 -3.82
CA ARG A 121 10.59 4.36 -4.82
C ARG A 121 9.09 4.32 -5.08
N LEU A 122 8.49 3.13 -5.14
CA LEU A 122 7.04 2.98 -5.25
C LEU A 122 6.33 3.63 -4.06
N LEU A 123 6.75 3.31 -2.84
CA LEU A 123 6.20 3.91 -1.62
C LEU A 123 6.38 5.43 -1.57
N LYS A 124 7.55 5.93 -1.98
CA LYS A 124 7.77 7.38 -2.08
C LYS A 124 6.80 8.03 -3.07
N SER A 125 6.51 7.37 -4.19
CA SER A 125 5.55 7.86 -5.19
C SER A 125 4.14 7.86 -4.63
N TRP A 126 3.65 6.74 -4.10
CA TRP A 126 2.32 6.62 -3.50
C TRP A 126 2.12 7.61 -2.35
N LYS A 127 3.01 7.59 -1.36
CA LYS A 127 2.94 8.50 -0.21
C LYS A 127 3.03 9.97 -0.61
N GLY A 128 3.94 10.31 -1.51
CA GLY A 128 4.14 11.70 -1.94
C GLY A 128 2.97 12.26 -2.74
N PHE A 129 2.38 11.48 -3.64
CA PHE A 129 1.20 11.89 -4.39
C PHE A 129 -0.02 12.03 -3.47
N THR A 130 -0.32 10.98 -2.72
CA THR A 130 -1.52 10.94 -1.88
C THR A 130 -1.47 11.95 -0.73
N ALA A 131 -0.29 12.18 -0.12
CA ALA A 131 -0.14 13.20 0.93
C ALA A 131 -0.48 14.60 0.41
N ARG A 132 0.07 15.00 -0.75
CA ARG A 132 -0.23 16.34 -1.32
C ARG A 132 -1.71 16.49 -1.63
N ALA A 133 -2.31 15.48 -2.25
CA ALA A 133 -3.72 15.54 -2.64
C ALA A 133 -4.64 15.47 -1.43
N ALA A 134 -4.36 14.58 -0.45
CA ALA A 134 -5.14 14.46 0.78
C ALA A 134 -5.05 15.74 1.62
N ASN A 135 -3.86 16.28 1.84
CA ASN A 135 -3.67 17.53 2.58
C ASN A 135 -4.47 18.69 1.96
N LYS A 136 -4.44 18.79 0.62
CA LYS A 136 -5.26 19.79 -0.10
C LYS A 136 -6.77 19.60 0.13
N LEU A 137 -7.25 18.34 0.09
CA LEU A 137 -8.68 18.03 0.29
C LEU A 137 -9.13 18.25 1.73
N LEU A 138 -8.23 18.06 2.69
CA LEU A 138 -8.50 18.19 4.12
C LEU A 138 -8.26 19.60 4.68
N GLY A 139 -7.57 20.47 3.92
CA GLY A 139 -7.04 21.72 4.47
C GLY A 139 -5.98 21.47 5.56
N HIS A 140 -5.29 20.33 5.49
CA HIS A 140 -4.31 19.91 6.48
C HIS A 140 -2.89 20.27 6.03
N GLU A 141 -2.06 20.71 6.98
CA GLU A 141 -0.64 20.95 6.78
C GLU A 141 0.21 19.95 7.56
N GLY A 142 1.39 19.66 7.04
CA GLY A 142 2.34 18.75 7.69
C GLY A 142 2.38 17.34 7.12
N ALA A 143 2.95 16.42 7.90
CA ALA A 143 3.18 15.05 7.46
C ALA A 143 1.88 14.24 7.50
N PHE A 144 1.42 13.79 6.34
CA PHE A 144 0.26 12.91 6.21
C PHE A 144 0.61 11.44 6.53
N TRP A 145 1.72 10.94 5.99
CA TRP A 145 2.21 9.59 6.20
C TRP A 145 3.39 9.57 7.16
N GLU A 146 3.44 8.54 8.02
CA GLU A 146 4.67 8.18 8.71
C GLU A 146 5.78 7.89 7.69
N ARG A 147 7.02 8.22 8.04
CA ARG A 147 8.16 8.04 7.13
C ARG A 147 8.42 6.56 6.83
N ASP A 148 8.43 5.74 7.88
CA ASP A 148 8.76 4.32 7.78
C ASP A 148 7.57 3.45 7.34
N TYR A 149 7.86 2.20 7.06
CA TYR A 149 6.92 1.15 6.67
C TYR A 149 7.48 -0.21 7.10
N TRP A 150 6.64 -1.23 7.12
CA TRP A 150 7.05 -2.62 7.32
C TRP A 150 6.91 -3.37 6.01
N ASP A 151 7.87 -4.24 5.71
CA ASP A 151 7.76 -5.15 4.59
C ASP A 151 8.17 -6.57 4.98
N THR A 152 7.54 -7.53 4.32
CA THR A 152 7.86 -8.95 4.44
C THR A 152 7.94 -9.54 3.07
N ARG A 153 9.07 -10.13 2.75
CA ARG A 153 9.23 -10.90 1.53
C ARG A 153 8.37 -12.15 1.56
N ILE A 154 7.63 -12.40 0.50
CA ILE A 154 6.92 -13.64 0.21
C ILE A 154 7.88 -14.57 -0.54
N ARG A 155 8.01 -15.81 -0.09
CA ARG A 155 9.02 -16.75 -0.58
C ARG A 155 8.44 -17.88 -1.41
N ASP A 156 7.17 -18.19 -1.21
CA ASP A 156 6.48 -19.32 -1.85
C ASP A 156 4.98 -19.04 -1.99
N GLU A 157 4.33 -19.90 -2.76
CA GLU A 157 2.90 -19.80 -3.04
C GLU A 157 2.04 -19.94 -1.79
N GLN A 158 2.43 -20.76 -0.83
CA GLN A 158 1.68 -20.94 0.41
C GLN A 158 1.69 -19.66 1.25
N GLN A 159 2.85 -18.97 1.31
CA GLN A 159 2.96 -17.67 1.97
C GLN A 159 2.17 -16.59 1.20
N LEU A 160 2.16 -16.64 -0.14
CA LEU A 160 1.39 -15.73 -0.98
C LEU A 160 -0.10 -15.82 -0.65
N GLN A 161 -0.66 -17.02 -0.65
CA GLN A 161 -2.07 -17.24 -0.34
C GLN A 161 -2.42 -16.83 1.10
N LYS A 162 -1.52 -17.08 2.06
CA LYS A 162 -1.70 -16.61 3.45
C LYS A 162 -1.68 -15.08 3.51
N ALA A 163 -0.80 -14.42 2.77
CA ALA A 163 -0.69 -12.97 2.74
C ALA A 163 -1.94 -12.32 2.10
N VAL A 164 -2.46 -12.88 1.00
CA VAL A 164 -3.71 -12.40 0.39
C VAL A 164 -4.85 -12.47 1.40
N ARG A 165 -5.08 -13.66 1.98
CA ARG A 165 -6.14 -13.85 3.01
C ARG A 165 -5.95 -12.93 4.21
N TYR A 166 -4.71 -12.75 4.63
CA TYR A 166 -4.38 -11.87 5.74
C TYR A 166 -4.77 -10.42 5.42
N VAL A 167 -4.34 -9.88 4.28
CA VAL A 167 -4.63 -8.49 3.87
C VAL A 167 -6.14 -8.26 3.79
N GLU A 168 -6.85 -9.15 3.12
CA GLU A 168 -8.29 -9.02 2.86
C GLU A 168 -9.17 -9.24 4.09
N ALA A 169 -8.69 -10.00 5.08
CA ALA A 169 -9.40 -10.21 6.33
C ALA A 169 -9.20 -9.08 7.37
N ASN A 170 -8.27 -8.14 7.14
CA ASN A 170 -8.01 -7.08 8.12
C ASN A 170 -9.24 -6.23 8.47
N PRO A 171 -10.07 -5.77 7.51
CA PRO A 171 -11.27 -5.01 7.85
C PRO A 171 -12.27 -5.80 8.72
N LEU A 172 -12.39 -7.13 8.48
CA LEU A 172 -13.21 -8.01 9.29
C LEU A 172 -12.63 -8.18 10.71
N LYS A 173 -11.32 -8.42 10.84
CA LYS A 173 -10.62 -8.53 12.13
C LYS A 173 -10.72 -7.27 12.97
N ALA A 174 -10.63 -6.11 12.32
CA ALA A 174 -10.81 -4.81 12.96
C ALA A 174 -12.29 -4.47 13.24
N SER A 175 -13.21 -5.40 13.00
CA SER A 175 -14.68 -5.24 13.20
C SER A 175 -15.27 -4.04 12.44
N LEU A 176 -14.69 -3.68 11.30
CA LEU A 176 -15.19 -2.60 10.43
C LEU A 176 -16.33 -3.06 9.53
N VAL A 177 -16.36 -4.35 9.21
CA VAL A 177 -17.38 -5.03 8.41
C VAL A 177 -17.64 -6.42 8.95
N LEU A 178 -18.76 -7.03 8.55
CA LEU A 178 -19.12 -8.42 8.91
C LEU A 178 -18.58 -9.43 7.90
N GLU A 179 -18.25 -8.98 6.69
CA GLU A 179 -17.69 -9.80 5.60
C GLU A 179 -16.58 -9.05 4.90
N ALA A 180 -15.47 -9.72 4.54
CA ALA A 180 -14.30 -9.09 3.92
C ALA A 180 -14.65 -8.35 2.60
N LYS A 181 -15.55 -8.93 1.78
CA LYS A 181 -16.00 -8.34 0.51
C LYS A 181 -16.83 -7.05 0.68
N ALA A 182 -17.37 -6.81 1.87
CA ALA A 182 -18.14 -5.61 2.18
C ALA A 182 -17.27 -4.38 2.40
N TRP A 183 -15.96 -4.55 2.58
CA TRP A 183 -15.05 -3.39 2.72
C TRP A 183 -14.73 -2.78 1.37
N GLN A 184 -15.23 -1.58 1.13
CA GLN A 184 -15.16 -0.89 -0.17
C GLN A 184 -13.72 -0.68 -0.66
N TRP A 185 -12.75 -0.50 0.22
CA TRP A 185 -11.36 -0.19 -0.13
C TRP A 185 -10.43 -1.37 0.11
N SER A 186 -10.88 -2.56 -0.29
CA SER A 186 -10.10 -3.80 -0.25
C SER A 186 -10.20 -4.56 -1.56
N SER A 187 -9.13 -5.28 -1.90
CA SER A 187 -9.10 -6.21 -3.03
C SER A 187 -10.13 -7.33 -2.92
N ALA A 188 -10.56 -7.67 -1.70
CA ALA A 188 -11.54 -8.73 -1.44
C ALA A 188 -12.82 -8.59 -2.27
N ARG A 189 -13.25 -7.35 -2.58
CA ARG A 189 -14.46 -7.11 -3.39
C ARG A 189 -14.31 -7.49 -4.86
N PHE A 190 -13.08 -7.65 -5.33
CA PHE A 190 -12.77 -8.02 -6.73
C PHE A 190 -12.44 -9.50 -6.90
N GLN A 191 -12.49 -10.29 -5.85
CA GLN A 191 -12.30 -11.73 -5.97
C GLN A 191 -13.56 -12.41 -6.53
N ASP A 192 -13.35 -13.27 -7.51
CA ASP A 192 -14.39 -14.16 -8.00
C ASP A 192 -14.74 -15.26 -6.96
N GLU A 193 -15.62 -16.16 -7.32
CA GLU A 193 -16.03 -17.30 -6.49
C GLU A 193 -14.91 -18.29 -6.20
N PHE A 194 -13.85 -18.30 -7.01
CA PHE A 194 -12.66 -19.14 -6.83
C PHE A 194 -11.53 -18.41 -6.09
N GLY A 195 -11.76 -17.17 -5.61
CA GLY A 195 -10.75 -16.37 -4.91
C GLY A 195 -9.69 -15.77 -5.84
N VAL A 196 -9.96 -15.72 -7.15
CA VAL A 196 -9.07 -15.08 -8.13
C VAL A 196 -9.41 -13.60 -8.24
N LEU A 197 -8.38 -12.75 -8.13
CA LEU A 197 -8.53 -11.30 -8.24
C LEU A 197 -8.88 -10.91 -9.69
N ARG A 198 -10.08 -10.38 -9.90
CA ARG A 198 -10.59 -9.89 -11.18
C ARG A 198 -10.70 -8.38 -11.16
N MET A 199 -9.59 -7.72 -11.43
CA MET A 199 -9.58 -6.26 -11.53
C MET A 199 -10.35 -5.78 -12.75
N PRO A 200 -11.27 -4.80 -12.60
CA PRO A 200 -11.79 -4.10 -13.76
C PRO A 200 -10.62 -3.40 -14.47
N GLN A 201 -10.53 -3.57 -15.79
CA GLN A 201 -9.48 -2.90 -16.57
C GLN A 201 -9.54 -1.40 -16.32
N SER A 202 -8.44 -0.81 -15.88
CA SER A 202 -8.32 0.64 -15.79
C SER A 202 -8.40 1.20 -17.20
N ASN A 203 -9.43 2.02 -17.51
CA ASN A 203 -9.55 2.78 -18.74
C ASN A 203 -8.46 3.87 -18.83
N VAL A 204 -7.20 3.46 -18.92
CA VAL A 204 -6.08 4.35 -19.25
C VAL A 204 -5.87 4.21 -20.76
N GLY A 205 -6.63 4.96 -21.58
CA GLY A 205 -6.36 4.95 -23.02
C GLY A 205 -7.47 5.40 -23.94
N ALA A 206 -8.34 6.35 -23.56
CA ALA A 206 -9.35 6.86 -24.49
C ALA A 206 -9.40 8.40 -24.60
N ASN A 207 -8.28 9.10 -24.40
CA ASN A 207 -8.22 10.54 -24.73
C ASN A 207 -6.82 10.89 -25.30
N GLY A 208 -6.61 10.53 -26.58
CA GLY A 208 -5.35 10.86 -27.25
C GLY A 208 -5.34 10.53 -28.75
N ALA A 209 -6.40 10.87 -29.50
CA ALA A 209 -6.31 10.93 -30.95
C ALA A 209 -7.53 11.64 -31.55
N GLN A 210 -7.63 12.95 -31.37
CA GLN A 210 -8.35 13.85 -32.31
C GLN A 210 -7.57 15.16 -32.41
N GLY A 211 -6.45 15.09 -33.10
CA GLY A 211 -5.74 16.24 -33.64
C GLY A 211 -6.01 16.27 -35.14
N GLY A 212 -7.02 17.03 -35.54
CA GLY A 212 -7.36 17.25 -36.94
C GLY A 212 -6.21 17.88 -37.72
N ALA A 213 -5.90 17.32 -38.89
CA ALA A 213 -4.98 17.88 -39.87
C ALA A 213 -5.51 19.21 -40.41
N PRO A 214 -4.67 20.24 -40.58
CA PRO A 214 -5.07 21.44 -41.28
C PRO A 214 -5.07 21.17 -42.81
N THR A 215 -6.24 21.35 -43.39
CA THR A 215 -6.40 21.35 -44.84
C THR A 215 -5.64 22.55 -45.43
N SER A 216 -4.68 22.28 -46.31
CA SER A 216 -4.08 23.25 -47.18
C SER A 216 -5.11 23.76 -48.19
N LYS A 217 -5.37 25.06 -48.23
CA LYS A 217 -5.99 25.75 -49.37
C LYS A 217 -4.90 26.35 -50.22
N SER A 218 -4.78 25.82 -51.44
CA SER A 218 -4.13 26.48 -52.55
C SER A 218 -5.12 27.46 -53.20
N ALA A 219 -4.68 28.65 -53.39
CA ALA A 219 -4.94 29.50 -54.55
C ALA A 219 -3.95 30.69 -54.47
#